data_fe32d1e04f6c4f062ebd0c7159cf53e7
#
_entry.id   fe32d1e04f6c4f062ebd0c7159cf53e7
#
_cell.length_a   1.000
_cell.length_b   1.000
_cell.length_c   1.000
_cell.angle_alpha   90.00
_cell.angle_beta   90.00
_cell.angle_gamma   90.00
#
_symmetry.space_group_name_H-M   'P 1'
#
loop_
_entity.id
_entity.type
_entity.pdbx_description
1 polymer ?
#
loop_
_entity_poly.entity_id
_entity_poly.type
_entity_poly.pdbx_seq_one_letter_code
_entity_poly.pdbx_strand_id
1 'polypeptide(L)'
;LALFALVCAAWWKPTRGRMLSAHLLSCAIKLSDMPRVWDGTWWFILLSVPWIVVLATHKLSLATAEERDAAARELVAAMRAMCYILYGGASLLKINRDFMDVEYSCAPIFGASLIARLPSAWGVDDWALSVWLTRAFPLLTVVIELAVPVLSVLVGPATGVATGLALHAAIAVTPS
;
A
#
# COMPACT_ATOMS: atom_id res chain seq x y z
N LEU A 1 10.87 -4.12 -20.64
CA LEU A 1 10.45 -5.27 -21.43
C LEU A 1 10.74 -6.60 -20.71
N ALA A 2 11.97 -6.85 -20.24
CA ALA A 2 12.34 -8.11 -19.57
C ALA A 2 11.45 -8.44 -18.35
N LEU A 3 11.21 -7.47 -17.47
CA LEU A 3 10.34 -7.65 -16.31
C LEU A 3 8.90 -7.99 -16.71
N PHE A 4 8.35 -7.29 -17.71
CA PHE A 4 7.01 -7.56 -18.21
C PHE A 4 6.88 -8.99 -18.76
N ALA A 5 7.84 -9.41 -19.58
CA ALA A 5 7.87 -10.78 -20.12
C ALA A 5 7.96 -11.83 -18.99
N LEU A 6 8.76 -11.57 -17.96
CA LEU A 6 8.92 -12.48 -16.82
C LEU A 6 7.63 -12.55 -15.97
N VAL A 7 6.97 -11.42 -15.74
CA VAL A 7 5.68 -11.38 -15.03
C VAL A 7 4.61 -12.14 -15.82
N CYS A 8 4.52 -11.93 -17.14
CA CYS A 8 3.60 -12.68 -17.99
C CYS A 8 3.90 -14.19 -17.97
N ALA A 9 5.17 -14.57 -18.03
CA ALA A 9 5.58 -15.98 -17.95
C ALA A 9 5.29 -16.60 -16.57
N ALA A 10 5.45 -15.83 -15.49
CA ALA A 10 5.10 -16.27 -14.14
C ALA A 10 3.58 -16.42 -13.98
N TRP A 11 2.80 -15.52 -14.57
CA TRP A 11 1.34 -15.60 -14.57
C TRP A 11 0.83 -16.81 -15.37
N TRP A 12 1.36 -17.02 -16.57
CA TRP A 12 0.95 -18.13 -17.44
C TRP A 12 1.26 -19.51 -16.85
N LYS A 13 2.45 -19.66 -16.29
CA LYS A 13 2.89 -20.91 -15.66
C LYS A 13 3.67 -20.57 -14.38
N PRO A 14 2.96 -20.43 -13.23
CA PRO A 14 3.59 -20.05 -11.99
C PRO A 14 4.52 -21.17 -11.50
N THR A 15 5.81 -20.95 -11.65
CA THR A 15 6.85 -21.77 -11.02
C THR A 15 7.57 -20.95 -9.99
N ARG A 16 8.07 -21.60 -8.93
CA ARG A 16 8.88 -20.96 -7.88
C ARG A 16 9.97 -20.06 -8.48
N GLY A 17 10.74 -20.60 -9.42
CA GLY A 17 11.83 -19.85 -10.04
C GLY A 17 11.36 -18.59 -10.76
N ARG A 18 10.30 -18.67 -11.56
CA ARG A 18 9.74 -17.51 -12.28
C ARG A 18 9.19 -16.45 -11.34
N MET A 19 8.45 -16.86 -10.30
CA MET A 19 7.90 -15.94 -9.32
C MET A 19 9.02 -15.27 -8.52
N LEU A 20 10.00 -16.03 -8.03
CA LEU A 20 11.15 -15.49 -7.30
C LEU A 20 11.96 -14.54 -8.19
N SER A 21 12.26 -14.91 -9.42
CA SER A 21 12.99 -14.06 -10.37
C SER A 21 12.22 -12.78 -10.69
N ALA A 22 10.89 -12.83 -10.83
CA ALA A 22 10.07 -11.64 -11.06
C ALA A 22 10.13 -10.67 -9.89
N HIS A 23 10.02 -11.16 -8.65
CA HIS A 23 10.14 -10.33 -7.45
C HIS A 23 11.54 -9.76 -7.27
N LEU A 24 12.59 -10.57 -7.42
CA LEU A 24 13.97 -10.10 -7.28
C LEU A 24 14.32 -9.06 -8.35
N LEU A 25 13.92 -9.28 -9.61
CA LEU A 25 14.16 -8.33 -10.69
C LEU A 25 13.37 -7.03 -10.47
N SER A 26 12.12 -7.13 -10.00
CA SER A 26 11.31 -5.95 -9.63
C SER A 26 11.98 -5.13 -8.53
N CYS A 27 12.45 -5.78 -7.48
CA CYS A 27 13.18 -5.12 -6.40
C CYS A 27 14.48 -4.48 -6.90
N ALA A 28 15.26 -5.19 -7.72
CA ALA A 28 16.51 -4.68 -8.29
C ALA A 28 16.28 -3.42 -9.14
N ILE A 29 15.25 -3.43 -10.01
CA ILE A 29 14.88 -2.26 -10.81
C ILE A 29 14.49 -1.09 -9.89
N LYS A 30 13.67 -1.35 -8.87
CA LYS A 30 13.26 -0.30 -7.93
C LYS A 30 14.44 0.27 -7.14
N LEU A 31 15.40 -0.58 -6.74
CA LEU A 31 16.62 -0.14 -6.05
C LEU A 31 17.58 0.61 -6.97
N SER A 32 17.61 0.30 -8.28
CA SER A 32 18.45 1.03 -9.23
C SER A 32 18.01 2.48 -9.47
N ASP A 33 16.76 2.81 -9.15
CA ASP A 33 16.23 4.18 -9.24
C ASP A 33 16.62 5.05 -8.02
N MET A 34 17.37 4.50 -7.06
CA MET A 34 17.88 5.28 -5.91
C MET A 34 18.82 6.41 -6.37
N PRO A 35 18.75 7.61 -5.81
CA PRO A 35 17.97 8.03 -4.64
C PRO A 35 16.56 8.58 -4.95
N ARG A 36 16.07 8.48 -6.16
CA ARG A 36 14.74 8.97 -6.58
C ARG A 36 13.61 8.03 -6.18
N VAL A 37 13.67 7.54 -4.95
CA VAL A 37 12.73 6.54 -4.47
C VAL A 37 11.57 7.23 -3.73
N TRP A 38 10.39 7.09 -4.28
CA TRP A 38 9.14 7.50 -3.63
C TRP A 38 8.74 6.49 -2.56
N ASP A 39 7.96 6.91 -1.58
CA ASP A 39 7.47 6.04 -0.50
C ASP A 39 6.87 4.73 -1.02
N GLY A 40 6.08 4.79 -2.10
CA GLY A 40 5.50 3.62 -2.73
C GLY A 40 6.52 2.58 -3.23
N THR A 41 7.75 2.99 -3.55
CA THR A 41 8.82 2.08 -3.94
C THR A 41 9.32 1.27 -2.76
N TRP A 42 9.54 1.92 -1.62
CA TRP A 42 9.90 1.24 -0.37
C TRP A 42 8.82 0.26 0.08
N TRP A 43 7.55 0.66 -0.01
CA TRP A 43 6.42 -0.22 0.29
C TRP A 43 6.44 -1.47 -0.57
N PHE A 44 6.65 -1.31 -1.88
CA PHE A 44 6.75 -2.43 -2.79
C PHE A 44 7.90 -3.37 -2.43
N ILE A 45 9.09 -2.84 -2.14
CA ILE A 45 10.27 -3.64 -1.75
C ILE A 45 9.97 -4.39 -0.46
N LEU A 46 9.50 -3.73 0.58
CA LEU A 46 9.18 -4.34 1.87
C LEU A 46 8.10 -5.41 1.76
N LEU A 47 7.03 -5.17 0.99
CA LEU A 47 5.99 -6.17 0.74
C LEU A 47 6.47 -7.35 -0.10
N SER A 48 7.54 -7.17 -0.89
CA SER A 48 8.14 -8.28 -1.64
C SER A 48 8.98 -9.21 -0.76
N VAL A 49 9.45 -8.77 0.40
CA VAL A 49 10.26 -9.60 1.32
C VAL A 49 9.54 -10.88 1.75
N PRO A 50 8.30 -10.86 2.25
CA PRO A 50 7.56 -12.08 2.59
C PRO A 50 7.41 -13.05 1.40
N TRP A 51 7.14 -12.51 0.21
CA TRP A 51 7.08 -13.33 -1.02
C TRP A 51 8.39 -14.02 -1.32
N ILE A 52 9.50 -13.28 -1.26
CA ILE A 52 10.84 -13.80 -1.51
C ILE A 52 11.18 -14.88 -0.49
N VAL A 53 10.91 -14.65 0.79
CA VAL A 53 11.19 -15.61 1.88
C VAL A 53 10.37 -16.89 1.67
N VAL A 54 9.06 -16.81 1.51
CA VAL A 54 8.20 -17.99 1.33
C VAL A 54 8.59 -18.75 0.06
N LEU A 55 8.83 -18.06 -1.05
CA LEU A 55 9.29 -18.70 -2.30
C LEU A 55 10.68 -19.31 -2.17
N ALA A 56 11.55 -18.77 -1.32
CA ALA A 56 12.88 -19.31 -1.11
C ALA A 56 12.88 -20.54 -0.18
N THR A 57 12.02 -20.57 0.82
CA THR A 57 11.98 -21.63 1.84
C THR A 57 11.13 -22.84 1.44
N HIS A 58 10.02 -22.63 0.74
CA HIS A 58 9.11 -23.71 0.36
C HIS A 58 9.42 -24.31 -1.01
N LYS A 59 9.41 -25.64 -1.11
CA LYS A 59 9.61 -26.37 -2.38
C LYS A 59 8.29 -26.49 -3.17
N LEU A 60 7.69 -25.37 -3.52
CA LEU A 60 6.35 -25.29 -4.12
C LEU A 60 6.16 -26.11 -5.41
N SER A 61 7.24 -26.41 -6.14
CA SER A 61 7.17 -27.17 -7.39
C SER A 61 6.88 -28.67 -7.21
N LEU A 62 7.14 -29.19 -6.02
CA LEU A 62 6.93 -30.61 -5.66
C LEU A 62 5.89 -30.75 -4.56
N ALA A 63 5.31 -29.64 -4.13
CA ALA A 63 4.46 -29.57 -2.96
C ALA A 63 3.12 -30.28 -3.20
N THR A 64 2.68 -31.01 -2.20
CA THR A 64 1.31 -31.48 -2.07
C THR A 64 0.35 -30.28 -1.95
N ALA A 65 -0.94 -30.53 -2.07
CA ALA A 65 -1.94 -29.47 -1.84
C ALA A 65 -1.81 -28.89 -0.43
N GLU A 66 -1.57 -29.74 0.58
CA GLU A 66 -1.42 -29.35 1.96
C GLU A 66 -0.18 -28.45 2.20
N GLU A 67 0.95 -28.79 1.57
CA GLU A 67 2.16 -27.96 1.66
C GLU A 67 1.98 -26.59 0.99
N ARG A 68 1.25 -26.54 -0.14
CA ARG A 68 0.92 -25.27 -0.79
C ARG A 68 0.00 -24.40 0.08
N ASP A 69 -1.00 -25.02 0.72
CA ASP A 69 -1.89 -24.32 1.64
C ASP A 69 -1.15 -23.83 2.89
N ALA A 70 -0.19 -24.60 3.39
CA ALA A 70 0.66 -24.17 4.51
C ALA A 70 1.50 -22.95 4.11
N ALA A 71 2.17 -22.99 2.95
CA ALA A 71 2.96 -21.87 2.43
C ALA A 71 2.08 -20.64 2.18
N ALA A 72 0.86 -20.81 1.68
CA ALA A 72 -0.09 -19.73 1.48
C ALA A 72 -0.52 -19.09 2.82
N ARG A 73 -0.78 -19.88 3.86
CA ARG A 73 -1.10 -19.37 5.20
C ARG A 73 0.06 -18.55 5.79
N GLU A 74 1.28 -19.05 5.67
CA GLU A 74 2.49 -18.31 6.12
C GLU A 74 2.63 -16.98 5.38
N LEU A 75 2.49 -17.00 4.06
CA LEU A 75 2.57 -15.79 3.26
C LEU A 75 1.52 -14.76 3.68
N VAL A 76 0.26 -15.20 3.82
CA VAL A 76 -0.84 -14.31 4.24
C VAL A 76 -0.57 -13.74 5.64
N ALA A 77 -0.07 -14.55 6.58
CA ALA A 77 0.28 -14.06 7.92
C ALA A 77 1.41 -13.03 7.88
N ALA A 78 2.47 -13.31 7.12
CA ALA A 78 3.60 -12.38 6.95
C ALA A 78 3.17 -11.08 6.24
N MET A 79 2.36 -11.16 5.19
CA MET A 79 1.83 -9.98 4.49
C MET A 79 0.96 -9.12 5.41
N ARG A 80 0.12 -9.73 6.24
CA ARG A 80 -0.66 -9.00 7.26
C ARG A 80 0.25 -8.27 8.25
N ALA A 81 1.26 -8.96 8.79
CA ALA A 81 2.20 -8.34 9.71
C ALA A 81 2.92 -7.15 9.06
N MET A 82 3.38 -7.30 7.81
CA MET A 82 3.99 -6.20 7.06
C MET A 82 3.03 -5.04 6.83
N CYS A 83 1.78 -5.31 6.46
CA CYS A 83 0.77 -4.25 6.32
C CYS A 83 0.56 -3.50 7.64
N TYR A 84 0.48 -4.20 8.77
CA TYR A 84 0.31 -3.55 10.08
C TYR A 84 1.52 -2.68 10.45
N ILE A 85 2.74 -3.18 10.21
CA ILE A 85 3.97 -2.41 10.45
C ILE A 85 4.02 -1.18 9.54
N LEU A 86 3.71 -1.34 8.26
CA LEU A 86 3.80 -0.26 7.29
C LEU A 86 2.74 0.83 7.55
N TYR A 87 1.46 0.46 7.66
CA TYR A 87 0.39 1.44 7.91
C TYR A 87 0.50 2.05 9.31
N GLY A 88 0.76 1.24 10.33
CA GLY A 88 0.97 1.73 11.70
C GLY A 88 2.20 2.61 11.79
N GLY A 89 3.32 2.22 11.20
CA GLY A 89 4.54 3.01 11.13
C GLY A 89 4.36 4.31 10.36
N ALA A 90 3.72 4.27 9.19
CA ALA A 90 3.42 5.46 8.40
C ALA A 90 2.54 6.46 9.17
N SER A 91 1.50 5.96 9.85
CA SER A 91 0.64 6.80 10.68
C SER A 91 1.41 7.45 11.84
N LEU A 92 2.22 6.66 12.57
CA LEU A 92 3.02 7.17 13.70
C LEU A 92 4.04 8.21 13.25
N LEU A 93 4.71 7.99 12.12
CA LEU A 93 5.68 8.94 11.56
C LEU A 93 5.02 10.26 11.12
N LYS A 94 3.75 10.25 10.77
CA LYS A 94 2.96 11.44 10.42
C LYS A 94 2.43 12.19 11.63
N ILE A 95 2.47 11.61 12.84
CA ILE A 95 2.15 12.32 14.08
C ILE A 95 3.35 13.19 14.48
N ASN A 96 3.63 14.19 13.68
CA ASN A 96 4.66 15.19 13.96
C ASN A 96 4.12 16.58 13.57
N ARG A 97 4.79 17.62 14.09
CA ARG A 97 4.35 19.00 13.88
C ARG A 97 4.29 19.38 12.40
N ASP A 98 5.30 19.01 11.64
CA ASP A 98 5.42 19.44 10.25
C ASP A 98 4.35 18.79 9.36
N PHE A 99 4.00 17.51 9.60
CA PHE A 99 2.93 16.86 8.85
C PHE A 99 1.54 17.36 9.26
N MET A 100 1.35 17.67 10.55
CA MET A 100 0.06 18.16 11.05
C MET A 100 -0.16 19.65 10.77
N ASP A 101 0.89 20.39 10.41
CA ASP A 101 0.80 21.80 10.04
C ASP A 101 0.31 21.92 8.58
N VAL A 102 -0.79 22.63 8.43
CA VAL A 102 -1.47 22.81 7.13
C VAL A 102 -0.60 23.56 6.11
N GLU A 103 0.34 24.39 6.58
CA GLU A 103 1.21 25.18 5.70
C GLU A 103 2.38 24.38 5.16
N TYR A 104 2.84 23.36 5.87
CA TYR A 104 4.01 22.56 5.49
C TYR A 104 3.65 21.17 4.95
N SER A 105 2.48 20.66 5.31
CA SER A 105 2.03 19.33 4.91
C SER A 105 1.57 19.28 3.46
N CYS A 106 1.90 18.21 2.75
CA CYS A 106 1.32 17.92 1.43
C CYS A 106 -0.13 17.40 1.51
N ALA A 107 -0.59 16.94 2.67
CA ALA A 107 -1.92 16.36 2.81
C ALA A 107 -3.06 17.34 2.45
N PRO A 108 -3.03 18.63 2.81
CA PRO A 108 -4.01 19.63 2.36
C PRO A 108 -4.08 19.79 0.85
N ILE A 109 -2.95 19.67 0.14
CA ILE A 109 -2.89 19.77 -1.33
C ILE A 109 -3.65 18.60 -1.96
N PHE A 110 -3.41 17.38 -1.48
CA PHE A 110 -4.16 16.21 -1.91
C PHE A 110 -5.64 16.34 -1.57
N GLY A 111 -5.96 16.82 -0.37
CA GLY A 111 -7.32 17.08 0.06
C GLY A 111 -8.06 18.06 -0.84
N ALA A 112 -7.46 19.20 -1.12
CA ALA A 112 -8.03 20.20 -2.02
C ALA A 112 -8.25 19.63 -3.44
N SER A 113 -7.29 18.87 -3.96
CA SER A 113 -7.38 18.22 -5.27
C SER A 113 -8.51 17.16 -5.31
N LEU A 114 -8.73 16.43 -4.23
CA LEU A 114 -9.83 15.49 -4.12
C LEU A 114 -11.18 16.20 -4.03
N ILE A 115 -11.30 17.21 -3.18
CA ILE A 115 -12.53 18.02 -3.01
C ILE A 115 -12.94 18.65 -4.34
N ALA A 116 -11.99 19.21 -5.08
CA ALA A 116 -12.27 19.84 -6.39
C ALA A 116 -12.85 18.87 -7.44
N ARG A 117 -12.81 17.56 -7.20
CA ARG A 117 -13.35 16.52 -8.08
C ARG A 117 -14.71 15.97 -7.62
N LEU A 118 -15.13 16.33 -6.42
CA LEU A 118 -16.43 15.89 -5.92
C LEU A 118 -17.53 16.61 -6.69
N PRO A 119 -18.67 15.93 -6.95
CA PRO A 119 -19.81 16.56 -7.59
C PRO A 119 -20.31 17.77 -6.78
N SER A 120 -20.62 18.87 -7.43
CA SER A 120 -21.18 20.07 -6.80
C SER A 120 -22.47 19.77 -6.00
N ALA A 121 -23.22 18.74 -6.42
CA ALA A 121 -24.40 18.25 -5.71
C ALA A 121 -24.12 17.83 -4.25
N TRP A 122 -22.87 17.63 -3.87
CA TRP A 122 -22.48 17.31 -2.49
C TRP A 122 -22.26 18.54 -1.60
N GLY A 123 -22.49 19.73 -2.14
CA GLY A 123 -22.41 20.98 -1.37
C GLY A 123 -20.99 21.37 -0.94
N VAL A 124 -19.96 20.74 -1.49
CA VAL A 124 -18.56 21.05 -1.18
C VAL A 124 -18.05 22.33 -1.88
N ASP A 125 -18.88 22.96 -2.69
CA ASP A 125 -18.62 24.29 -3.26
C ASP A 125 -18.70 25.40 -2.19
N ASP A 126 -19.22 25.09 -0.99
CA ASP A 126 -19.15 25.98 0.15
C ASP A 126 -17.70 26.19 0.55
N TRP A 127 -17.24 27.43 0.43
CA TRP A 127 -15.88 27.83 0.78
C TRP A 127 -15.49 27.44 2.21
N ALA A 128 -16.37 27.64 3.17
CA ALA A 128 -16.10 27.34 4.59
C ALA A 128 -15.88 25.84 4.81
N LEU A 129 -16.74 25.00 4.22
CA LEU A 129 -16.65 23.55 4.27
C LEU A 129 -15.39 23.05 3.58
N SER A 130 -15.08 23.57 2.39
CA SER A 130 -13.88 23.22 1.62
C SER A 130 -12.60 23.54 2.38
N VAL A 131 -12.50 24.72 2.98
CA VAL A 131 -11.36 25.13 3.81
C VAL A 131 -11.24 24.25 5.06
N TRP A 132 -12.35 23.96 5.73
CA TRP A 132 -12.34 23.11 6.90
C TRP A 132 -11.89 21.69 6.57
N LEU A 133 -12.44 21.09 5.52
CA LEU A 133 -12.05 19.78 5.04
C LEU A 133 -10.55 19.74 4.69
N THR A 134 -10.06 20.71 3.92
CA THR A 134 -8.65 20.80 3.54
C THR A 134 -7.73 20.83 4.76
N ARG A 135 -8.10 21.60 5.79
CA ARG A 135 -7.35 21.67 7.06
C ARG A 135 -7.40 20.38 7.87
N ALA A 136 -8.48 19.59 7.74
CA ALA A 136 -8.62 18.31 8.43
C ALA A 136 -7.81 17.17 7.77
N PHE A 137 -7.36 17.32 6.52
CA PHE A 137 -6.73 16.26 5.76
C PHE A 137 -5.48 15.64 6.40
N PRO A 138 -4.56 16.38 7.04
CA PRO A 138 -3.43 15.76 7.74
C PRO A 138 -3.90 14.76 8.81
N LEU A 139 -4.86 15.17 9.63
CA LEU A 139 -5.43 14.31 10.67
C LEU A 139 -6.20 13.13 10.06
N LEU A 140 -7.02 13.38 9.03
CA LEU A 140 -7.79 12.34 8.34
C LEU A 140 -6.87 11.28 7.72
N THR A 141 -5.75 11.68 7.14
CA THR A 141 -4.75 10.76 6.58
C THR A 141 -4.22 9.82 7.67
N VAL A 142 -3.80 10.37 8.81
CA VAL A 142 -3.29 9.58 9.94
C VAL A 142 -4.37 8.62 10.45
N VAL A 143 -5.60 9.11 10.64
CA VAL A 143 -6.72 8.30 11.14
C VAL A 143 -7.06 7.16 10.18
N ILE A 144 -7.14 7.44 8.88
CA ILE A 144 -7.48 6.42 7.88
C ILE A 144 -6.36 5.38 7.77
N GLU A 145 -5.10 5.79 7.74
CA GLU A 145 -3.97 4.86 7.71
C GLU A 145 -3.95 3.96 8.95
N LEU A 146 -4.18 4.53 10.14
CA LEU A 146 -4.26 3.77 11.37
C LEU A 146 -5.49 2.85 11.42
N ALA A 147 -6.59 3.25 10.78
CA ALA A 147 -7.79 2.43 10.70
C ALA A 147 -7.56 1.12 9.94
N VAL A 148 -6.65 1.07 8.97
CA VAL A 148 -6.35 -0.16 8.20
C VAL A 148 -5.96 -1.32 9.13
N PRO A 149 -4.89 -1.24 9.93
CA PRO A 149 -4.53 -2.31 10.85
C PRO A 149 -5.56 -2.53 11.97
N VAL A 150 -6.12 -1.46 12.52
CA VAL A 150 -7.10 -1.55 13.62
C VAL A 150 -8.36 -2.29 13.17
N LEU A 151 -8.96 -1.91 12.04
CA LEU A 151 -10.14 -2.58 11.50
C LEU A 151 -9.84 -4.02 11.06
N SER A 152 -8.64 -4.27 10.53
CA SER A 152 -8.21 -5.64 10.21
C SER A 152 -8.21 -6.56 11.42
N VAL A 153 -7.86 -6.04 12.60
CA VAL A 153 -7.80 -6.81 13.86
C VAL A 153 -9.16 -6.92 14.51
N LEU A 154 -9.88 -5.79 14.64
CA LEU A 154 -11.12 -5.72 15.41
C LEU A 154 -12.35 -6.24 14.66
N VAL A 155 -12.42 -6.01 13.34
CA VAL A 155 -13.58 -6.35 12.51
C VAL A 155 -13.28 -7.53 11.59
N GLY A 156 -12.11 -7.53 11.00
CA GLY A 156 -11.62 -8.59 10.14
C GLY A 156 -10.77 -8.10 8.96
N PRO A 157 -9.98 -9.01 8.37
CA PRO A 157 -9.01 -8.64 7.32
C PRO A 157 -9.65 -7.96 6.10
N ALA A 158 -10.84 -8.38 5.72
CA ALA A 158 -11.54 -7.82 4.56
C ALA A 158 -11.84 -6.32 4.74
N THR A 159 -12.22 -5.90 5.95
CA THR A 159 -12.51 -4.50 6.26
C THR A 159 -11.24 -3.65 6.19
N GLY A 160 -10.12 -4.12 6.74
CA GLY A 160 -8.85 -3.41 6.62
C GLY A 160 -8.38 -3.29 5.18
N VAL A 161 -8.48 -4.36 4.38
CA VAL A 161 -8.17 -4.32 2.94
C VAL A 161 -9.05 -3.33 2.21
N ALA A 162 -10.37 -3.33 2.46
CA ALA A 162 -11.30 -2.40 1.84
C ALA A 162 -10.95 -0.94 2.18
N THR A 163 -10.61 -0.67 3.45
CA THR A 163 -10.18 0.68 3.90
C THR A 163 -8.88 1.10 3.20
N GLY A 164 -7.88 0.23 3.12
CA GLY A 164 -6.63 0.50 2.42
C GLY A 164 -6.83 0.76 0.93
N LEU A 165 -7.66 -0.05 0.26
CA LEU A 165 -8.00 0.13 -1.14
C LEU A 165 -8.73 1.45 -1.39
N ALA A 166 -9.67 1.84 -0.53
CA ALA A 166 -10.38 3.11 -0.63
C ALA A 166 -9.41 4.30 -0.49
N LEU A 167 -8.48 4.24 0.47
CA LEU A 167 -7.44 5.26 0.63
C LEU A 167 -6.58 5.39 -0.63
N HIS A 168 -6.06 4.27 -1.15
CA HIS A 168 -5.20 4.30 -2.34
C HIS A 168 -5.96 4.70 -3.60
N ALA A 169 -7.25 4.32 -3.73
CA ALA A 169 -8.09 4.80 -4.82
C ALA A 169 -8.28 6.32 -4.75
N ALA A 170 -8.51 6.88 -3.55
CA ALA A 170 -8.61 8.33 -3.37
C ALA A 170 -7.30 9.04 -3.75
N ILE A 171 -6.14 8.49 -3.35
CA ILE A 171 -4.83 9.04 -3.75
C ILE A 171 -4.62 8.93 -5.26
N ALA A 172 -4.97 7.81 -5.87
CA ALA A 172 -4.74 7.58 -7.31
C ALA A 172 -5.55 8.51 -8.22
N VAL A 173 -6.68 9.04 -7.76
CA VAL A 173 -7.48 10.02 -8.52
C VAL A 173 -7.01 11.46 -8.33
N THR A 174 -6.05 11.72 -7.44
CA THR A 174 -5.45 13.04 -7.30
C THR A 174 -4.32 13.20 -8.34
N PRO A 175 -4.18 14.36 -9.02
CA PRO A 175 -3.08 14.57 -9.94
C PRO A 175 -1.75 14.60 -9.20
N SER A 176 -0.75 13.97 -9.80
CA SER A 176 0.66 14.07 -9.40
C SER A 176 1.28 15.36 -9.87
#